data_93f51d6404b2ab9b02f1d325e0cabbd5
#
_entry.id   93f51d6404b2ab9b02f1d325e0cabbd5
#
_cell.length_a   1.000
_cell.length_b   1.000
_cell.length_c   1.000
_cell.angle_alpha   90.00
_cell.angle_beta   90.00
_cell.angle_gamma   90.00
#
_symmetry.space_group_name_H-M   'P 1'
#
loop_
_entity.id
_entity.type
_entity.pdbx_description
1 polymer ?
#
loop_
_entity_poly.entity_id
_entity_poly.type
_entity_poly.pdbx_seq_one_letter_code
_entity_poly.pdbx_strand_id
1 'polypeptide(L)'
;MTLRTRLTLWYTVVLAVILVLFGSIVYISLSFTLTNQIEKTLDRTADDILLTMSDGIPEDLAITLRALDLTSNVSVQILRDDGEIVWQSGNTPLVGRAFDPENLSMDENVFSSQEILGVDYRILTVPVVSRPGNEILGYLQLGTSLATVDLVTQTLLVMLLIGELLALIVAAIIGYLVAGAALSPLDQVTETAIQITSKDDLSRRIPHLGRQKDEVGSLIQAFNATMERLEGLFNTQKRFLADVSHELRTPLTAIRGNVDLIRKFGVADEESLDAISSEVDRLTRLVRDLLLLAQAETGKLPLSRDPVELDTLMLEVFRQAKVLAGERINVRIGNEDQARVEGDRDRLKQVLLNVVANALEHAPDGSEVRLALTCEGQWAKLSVVDEGPGIPEDELSRIFERFYRRDPSRNRIKGAGAGLGLSIAYWITRHHGGDIKVESSIGEGTTFTISLPLLEGECRPQEEEDLKSIEIASKEE
;
A
#
# COMPACT_ATOMS: atom_id res chain seq x y z
N MET A 1 -15.44 20.69 2.41
CA MET A 1 -16.13 19.53 3.04
C MET A 1 -15.10 18.48 3.38
N THR A 2 -15.07 18.01 4.62
CA THR A 2 -14.16 16.92 5.04
C THR A 2 -14.60 15.58 4.42
N LEU A 3 -13.69 14.62 4.30
CA LEU A 3 -13.99 13.28 3.78
C LEU A 3 -15.12 12.61 4.60
N ARG A 4 -15.13 12.83 5.90
CA ARG A 4 -16.16 12.38 6.85
C ARG A 4 -17.56 12.89 6.47
N THR A 5 -17.72 14.18 6.23
CA THR A 5 -19.02 14.78 5.86
C THR A 5 -19.49 14.30 4.49
N ARG A 6 -18.58 14.13 3.54
CA ARG A 6 -18.88 13.65 2.20
C ARG A 6 -19.39 12.20 2.21
N LEU A 7 -18.73 11.32 2.97
CA LEU A 7 -19.13 9.92 3.13
C LEU A 7 -20.51 9.80 3.79
N THR A 8 -20.73 10.52 4.90
CA THR A 8 -22.02 10.53 5.60
C THR A 8 -23.15 11.00 4.68
N LEU A 9 -22.92 12.08 3.90
CA LEU A 9 -23.92 12.59 2.97
C LEU A 9 -24.27 11.57 1.89
N TRP A 10 -23.30 10.89 1.29
CA TRP A 10 -23.53 9.86 0.27
C TRP A 10 -24.36 8.70 0.82
N TYR A 11 -24.00 8.17 2.00
CA TYR A 11 -24.79 7.05 2.60
C TYR A 11 -26.21 7.51 2.95
N THR A 12 -26.39 8.73 3.47
CA THR A 12 -27.70 9.24 3.80
C THR A 12 -28.56 9.43 2.55
N VAL A 13 -28.00 9.94 1.45
CA VAL A 13 -28.73 10.08 0.17
C VAL A 13 -29.13 8.71 -0.41
N VAL A 14 -28.22 7.75 -0.42
CA VAL A 14 -28.55 6.40 -0.92
C VAL A 14 -29.65 5.76 -0.07
N LEU A 15 -29.56 5.88 1.25
CA LEU A 15 -30.58 5.38 2.17
C LEU A 15 -31.93 6.07 1.94
N ALA A 16 -31.95 7.38 1.72
CA ALA A 16 -33.17 8.13 1.43
C ALA A 16 -33.86 7.62 0.16
N VAL A 17 -33.10 7.38 -0.91
CA VAL A 17 -33.66 6.82 -2.16
C VAL A 17 -34.25 5.42 -1.94
N ILE A 18 -33.57 4.57 -1.18
CA ILE A 18 -34.07 3.23 -0.85
C ILE A 18 -35.36 3.30 -0.05
N LEU A 19 -35.41 4.15 0.98
CA LEU A 19 -36.60 4.31 1.82
C LEU A 19 -37.78 4.83 1.03
N VAL A 20 -37.61 5.86 0.21
CA VAL A 20 -38.68 6.41 -0.65
C VAL A 20 -39.22 5.34 -1.63
N LEU A 21 -38.30 4.57 -2.25
CA LEU A 21 -38.74 3.48 -3.13
C LEU A 21 -39.53 2.41 -2.35
N PHE A 22 -39.05 2.02 -1.19
CA PHE A 22 -39.72 1.06 -0.34
C PHE A 22 -41.09 1.55 0.12
N GLY A 23 -41.17 2.78 0.62
CA GLY A 23 -42.42 3.40 1.04
C GLY A 23 -43.42 3.52 -0.09
N SER A 24 -42.96 3.88 -1.29
CA SER A 24 -43.82 3.94 -2.49
C SER A 24 -44.38 2.57 -2.86
N ILE A 25 -43.57 1.52 -2.81
CA ILE A 25 -44.03 0.14 -3.09
C ILE A 25 -45.07 -0.30 -2.07
N VAL A 26 -44.82 -0.04 -0.79
CA VAL A 26 -45.78 -0.39 0.28
C VAL A 26 -47.10 0.34 0.11
N TYR A 27 -47.06 1.64 -0.15
CA TYR A 27 -48.24 2.48 -0.38
C TYR A 27 -49.06 1.99 -1.57
N ILE A 28 -48.42 1.81 -2.73
CA ILE A 28 -49.10 1.34 -3.96
C ILE A 28 -49.66 -0.05 -3.76
N SER A 29 -48.93 -0.99 -3.16
CA SER A 29 -49.37 -2.36 -2.93
C SER A 29 -50.56 -2.43 -1.98
N LEU A 30 -50.58 -1.63 -0.91
CA LEU A 30 -51.71 -1.61 0.02
C LEU A 30 -52.93 -0.96 -0.62
N SER A 31 -52.78 0.16 -1.31
CA SER A 31 -53.86 0.85 -2.02
C SER A 31 -54.52 -0.09 -3.04
N PHE A 32 -53.70 -0.75 -3.85
CA PHE A 32 -54.19 -1.74 -4.84
C PHE A 32 -54.90 -2.93 -4.18
N THR A 33 -54.37 -3.44 -3.07
CA THR A 33 -54.97 -4.58 -2.35
C THR A 33 -56.33 -4.22 -1.77
N LEU A 34 -56.45 -3.04 -1.14
CA LEU A 34 -57.68 -2.58 -0.54
C LEU A 34 -58.75 -2.30 -1.59
N THR A 35 -58.41 -1.67 -2.72
CA THR A 35 -59.33 -1.43 -3.83
C THR A 35 -59.81 -2.75 -4.45
N ASN A 36 -58.92 -3.68 -4.72
CA ASN A 36 -59.28 -5.03 -5.22
C ASN A 36 -60.17 -5.80 -4.25
N GLN A 37 -60.00 -5.64 -2.95
CA GLN A 37 -60.84 -6.29 -1.96
C GLN A 37 -62.28 -5.73 -1.99
N ILE A 38 -62.42 -4.40 -2.18
CA ILE A 38 -63.72 -3.75 -2.38
C ILE A 38 -64.40 -4.28 -3.64
N GLU A 39 -63.71 -4.31 -4.79
CA GLU A 39 -64.23 -4.79 -6.05
C GLU A 39 -64.72 -6.23 -5.94
N LYS A 40 -63.94 -7.13 -5.32
CA LYS A 40 -64.38 -8.52 -5.07
C LYS A 40 -65.61 -8.61 -4.16
N THR A 41 -65.73 -7.68 -3.20
CA THR A 41 -66.91 -7.66 -2.32
C THR A 41 -68.14 -7.21 -3.09
N LEU A 42 -68.02 -6.16 -3.92
CA LEU A 42 -69.08 -5.68 -4.78
C LEU A 42 -69.53 -6.77 -5.78
N ASP A 43 -68.57 -7.44 -6.41
CA ASP A 43 -68.85 -8.51 -7.39
C ASP A 43 -69.63 -9.69 -6.75
N ARG A 44 -69.15 -10.20 -5.61
CA ARG A 44 -69.83 -11.23 -4.84
C ARG A 44 -71.27 -10.82 -4.42
N THR A 45 -71.41 -9.59 -3.93
CA THR A 45 -72.74 -9.09 -3.51
C THR A 45 -73.67 -8.92 -4.72
N ALA A 46 -73.10 -8.50 -5.87
CA ALA A 46 -73.87 -8.46 -7.12
C ALA A 46 -74.39 -9.86 -7.53
N ASP A 47 -73.53 -10.87 -7.53
CA ASP A 47 -73.86 -12.25 -7.83
C ASP A 47 -74.96 -12.81 -6.89
N ASP A 48 -74.79 -12.55 -5.57
CA ASP A 48 -75.76 -12.97 -4.57
C ASP A 48 -77.16 -12.34 -4.82
N ILE A 49 -77.19 -11.05 -5.18
CA ILE A 49 -78.46 -10.35 -5.52
C ILE A 49 -79.07 -10.89 -6.83
N LEU A 50 -78.23 -11.05 -7.88
CA LEU A 50 -78.65 -11.54 -9.18
C LEU A 50 -79.26 -13.00 -9.12
N LEU A 51 -78.63 -13.87 -8.29
CA LEU A 51 -79.19 -15.23 -8.04
C LEU A 51 -80.59 -15.18 -7.44
N THR A 52 -80.84 -14.17 -6.59
CA THR A 52 -82.17 -14.00 -5.98
C THR A 52 -83.19 -13.42 -6.96
N MET A 53 -82.74 -12.74 -8.02
CA MET A 53 -83.55 -12.09 -9.07
C MET A 53 -83.73 -12.96 -10.31
N SER A 54 -83.39 -14.25 -10.26
CA SER A 54 -83.36 -15.15 -11.42
C SER A 54 -84.71 -15.30 -12.22
N ASP A 55 -85.85 -14.95 -11.63
CA ASP A 55 -87.18 -14.98 -12.26
C ASP A 55 -87.80 -13.59 -12.64
N GLY A 56 -86.94 -12.54 -12.68
CA GLY A 56 -87.35 -11.18 -12.96
C GLY A 56 -87.28 -10.27 -11.67
N ILE A 57 -87.67 -8.98 -11.80
CA ILE A 57 -87.77 -8.09 -10.65
C ILE A 57 -88.97 -8.46 -9.81
N PRO A 58 -88.84 -9.05 -8.59
CA PRO A 58 -90.01 -9.45 -7.79
C PRO A 58 -90.82 -8.23 -7.32
N GLU A 59 -92.16 -8.40 -7.28
CA GLU A 59 -93.06 -7.31 -6.72
C GLU A 59 -92.73 -7.03 -5.23
N ASP A 60 -92.21 -8.03 -4.46
CA ASP A 60 -91.76 -7.89 -3.06
C ASP A 60 -90.26 -7.83 -2.88
N LEU A 61 -89.54 -7.16 -3.79
CA LEU A 61 -88.11 -7.02 -3.81
C LEU A 61 -87.51 -6.48 -2.47
N ALA A 62 -88.24 -5.58 -1.85
CA ALA A 62 -87.82 -4.97 -0.57
C ALA A 62 -87.72 -5.97 0.60
N ILE A 63 -88.56 -7.04 0.59
CA ILE A 63 -88.54 -8.08 1.61
C ILE A 63 -87.40 -9.04 1.34
N THR A 64 -87.22 -9.42 0.06
CA THR A 64 -86.21 -10.36 -0.38
C THR A 64 -84.75 -9.77 -0.14
N LEU A 65 -84.55 -8.53 -0.45
CA LEU A 65 -83.28 -7.87 -0.23
C LEU A 65 -82.98 -7.53 1.26
N ARG A 66 -84.03 -7.40 2.10
CA ARG A 66 -83.85 -7.32 3.56
C ARG A 66 -83.47 -8.65 4.16
N ALA A 67 -83.75 -9.76 3.54
CA ALA A 67 -83.37 -11.12 3.96
C ALA A 67 -81.88 -11.42 3.58
N LEU A 68 -81.35 -10.76 2.55
CA LEU A 68 -79.95 -10.81 2.25
C LEU A 68 -79.27 -9.93 3.31
N ASP A 69 -78.36 -10.49 4.12
CA ASP A 69 -77.56 -9.79 5.13
C ASP A 69 -76.56 -8.93 4.42
N LEU A 70 -77.06 -7.86 3.74
CA LEU A 70 -76.20 -6.90 3.03
C LEU A 70 -75.33 -6.26 4.03
N THR A 71 -73.96 -6.45 3.86
CA THR A 71 -73.00 -5.82 4.71
C THR A 71 -73.28 -4.32 4.77
N SER A 72 -73.30 -3.76 5.95
CA SER A 72 -73.71 -2.36 6.22
C SER A 72 -72.99 -1.26 5.42
N ASN A 73 -71.95 -1.65 4.69
CA ASN A 73 -71.09 -0.76 3.91
C ASN A 73 -71.34 -0.76 2.39
N VAL A 74 -72.24 -1.64 1.86
CA VAL A 74 -72.58 -1.67 0.45
C VAL A 74 -73.94 -1.04 0.24
N SER A 75 -74.00 0.03 -0.53
CA SER A 75 -75.25 0.68 -0.95
C SER A 75 -75.67 0.10 -2.29
N VAL A 76 -76.93 -0.26 -2.41
CA VAL A 76 -77.48 -0.94 -3.58
C VAL A 76 -78.61 -0.09 -4.19
N GLN A 77 -78.59 0.08 -5.51
CA GLN A 77 -79.73 0.63 -6.31
C GLN A 77 -80.11 -0.34 -7.42
N ILE A 78 -81.39 -0.48 -7.66
CA ILE A 78 -81.94 -1.19 -8.81
C ILE A 78 -82.66 -0.18 -9.67
N LEU A 79 -82.23 -0.09 -10.92
CA LEU A 79 -82.78 0.83 -11.91
C LEU A 79 -83.47 0.10 -13.04
N ARG A 80 -84.45 0.71 -13.64
CA ARG A 80 -85.06 0.27 -14.89
C ARG A 80 -84.12 0.60 -16.07
N ASP A 81 -84.42 0.09 -17.23
CA ASP A 81 -83.73 0.35 -18.49
C ASP A 81 -83.67 1.85 -18.86
N ASP A 82 -84.66 2.66 -18.46
CA ASP A 82 -84.69 4.11 -18.63
C ASP A 82 -83.90 4.91 -17.53
N GLY A 83 -83.34 4.23 -16.57
CA GLY A 83 -82.56 4.82 -15.47
C GLY A 83 -83.38 5.27 -14.27
N GLU A 84 -84.71 4.97 -14.27
CA GLU A 84 -85.61 5.23 -13.14
C GLU A 84 -85.29 4.25 -12.00
N ILE A 85 -85.13 4.81 -10.74
CA ILE A 85 -84.83 3.97 -9.58
C ILE A 85 -86.06 3.21 -9.14
N VAL A 86 -86.03 1.90 -9.24
CA VAL A 86 -87.09 0.98 -8.78
C VAL A 86 -86.96 0.76 -7.27
N TRP A 87 -85.70 0.59 -6.79
CA TRP A 87 -85.45 0.34 -5.39
C TRP A 87 -84.03 0.82 -5.01
N GLN A 88 -83.87 1.23 -3.76
CA GLN A 88 -82.57 1.59 -3.19
C GLN A 88 -82.46 1.17 -1.73
N SER A 89 -81.24 0.84 -1.29
CA SER A 89 -80.97 0.46 0.10
C SER A 89 -81.02 1.72 1.02
N GLY A 90 -81.37 1.50 2.29
CA GLY A 90 -81.54 2.59 3.23
C GLY A 90 -80.22 3.33 3.61
N ASN A 91 -79.04 2.82 3.28
CA ASN A 91 -77.78 3.37 3.45
C ASN A 91 -77.23 4.09 2.19
N THR A 92 -78.08 4.29 1.20
CA THR A 92 -77.74 5.00 -0.03
C THR A 92 -77.53 6.49 0.19
N PRO A 93 -76.41 7.08 -0.20
CA PRO A 93 -76.09 8.47 -0.01
C PRO A 93 -76.88 9.40 -0.95
N LEU A 94 -77.29 8.86 -2.14
CA LEU A 94 -78.07 9.60 -3.14
C LEU A 94 -79.52 9.21 -3.12
N VAL A 95 -80.39 10.17 -2.98
CA VAL A 95 -81.82 9.96 -3.09
C VAL A 95 -82.31 10.46 -4.45
N GLY A 96 -82.89 9.56 -5.26
CA GLY A 96 -83.49 9.94 -6.52
C GLY A 96 -82.59 10.10 -7.73
N ARG A 97 -81.29 9.67 -7.63
CA ARG A 97 -80.36 9.62 -8.75
C ARG A 97 -79.56 8.35 -8.76
N ALA A 98 -79.25 7.87 -9.96
CA ALA A 98 -78.34 6.72 -10.14
C ALA A 98 -76.94 7.06 -9.60
N PHE A 99 -76.22 6.06 -9.08
CA PHE A 99 -74.83 6.19 -8.64
C PHE A 99 -73.94 6.53 -9.81
N ASP A 100 -74.15 5.82 -10.94
CA ASP A 100 -73.34 5.99 -12.14
C ASP A 100 -74.30 6.03 -13.36
N PRO A 101 -74.74 7.23 -13.74
CA PRO A 101 -75.64 7.41 -14.88
C PRO A 101 -74.97 7.13 -16.23
N GLU A 102 -73.63 7.31 -16.30
CA GLU A 102 -72.88 7.23 -17.56
C GLU A 102 -72.77 5.77 -18.08
N ASN A 103 -72.79 4.79 -17.18
CA ASN A 103 -72.60 3.40 -17.49
C ASN A 103 -73.95 2.60 -17.61
N LEU A 104 -75.12 3.27 -17.64
CA LEU A 104 -76.41 2.64 -17.82
C LEU A 104 -76.70 2.11 -19.24
N SER A 105 -75.72 2.26 -20.17
CA SER A 105 -75.88 1.76 -21.54
C SER A 105 -74.93 0.61 -21.85
N MET A 106 -74.24 0.08 -20.85
CA MET A 106 -73.23 -0.98 -21.02
C MET A 106 -73.84 -2.35 -20.87
N ASP A 107 -73.40 -3.31 -21.74
CA ASP A 107 -73.87 -4.69 -21.77
C ASP A 107 -73.05 -5.65 -20.87
N GLU A 108 -71.99 -5.08 -20.24
CA GLU A 108 -71.07 -5.83 -19.37
C GLU A 108 -70.92 -5.17 -17.98
N ASN A 109 -70.41 -5.92 -17.02
CA ASN A 109 -70.08 -5.41 -15.67
C ASN A 109 -69.00 -4.34 -15.73
N VAL A 110 -69.28 -3.15 -15.21
CA VAL A 110 -68.34 -2.05 -15.24
C VAL A 110 -68.10 -1.52 -13.84
N PHE A 111 -66.80 -1.45 -13.47
CA PHE A 111 -66.37 -0.75 -12.27
C PHE A 111 -66.04 0.69 -12.58
N SER A 112 -66.67 1.64 -11.88
CA SER A 112 -66.37 3.08 -11.98
C SER A 112 -66.09 3.67 -10.61
N SER A 113 -65.45 4.88 -10.58
CA SER A 113 -65.28 5.66 -9.37
C SER A 113 -65.98 6.98 -9.56
N GLN A 114 -66.88 7.32 -8.65
CA GLN A 114 -67.66 8.58 -8.68
C GLN A 114 -67.60 9.30 -7.33
N GLU A 115 -67.43 10.61 -7.38
CA GLU A 115 -67.50 11.43 -6.18
C GLU A 115 -68.96 11.76 -5.85
N ILE A 116 -69.44 11.27 -4.72
CA ILE A 116 -70.82 11.46 -4.25
C ILE A 116 -70.78 12.24 -2.93
N LEU A 117 -71.32 13.45 -2.91
CA LEU A 117 -71.34 14.31 -1.73
C LEU A 117 -69.96 14.56 -1.09
N GLY A 118 -68.91 14.67 -1.91
CA GLY A 118 -67.54 14.89 -1.44
C GLY A 118 -66.81 13.64 -0.92
N VAL A 119 -67.39 12.43 -1.19
CA VAL A 119 -66.78 11.15 -0.82
C VAL A 119 -66.66 10.33 -2.08
N ASP A 120 -65.50 9.71 -2.29
CA ASP A 120 -65.25 8.81 -3.40
C ASP A 120 -65.93 7.45 -3.14
N TYR A 121 -66.68 7.00 -4.12
CA TYR A 121 -67.37 5.70 -4.13
C TYR A 121 -66.81 4.85 -5.26
N ARG A 122 -66.57 3.56 -4.98
CA ARG A 122 -66.35 2.56 -6.00
C ARG A 122 -67.67 1.91 -6.32
N ILE A 123 -68.06 1.98 -7.58
CA ILE A 123 -69.40 1.53 -8.06
C ILE A 123 -69.19 0.39 -9.03
N LEU A 124 -70.01 -0.63 -8.89
CA LEU A 124 -70.21 -1.73 -9.85
C LEU A 124 -71.57 -1.60 -10.47
N THR A 125 -71.65 -1.42 -11.79
CA THR A 125 -72.87 -1.41 -12.58
C THR A 125 -72.97 -2.75 -13.31
N VAL A 126 -74.08 -3.49 -13.09
CA VAL A 126 -74.32 -4.80 -13.66
C VAL A 126 -75.65 -4.79 -14.40
N PRO A 127 -75.75 -5.15 -15.71
CA PRO A 127 -77.03 -5.25 -16.44
C PRO A 127 -77.78 -6.42 -15.95
N VAL A 128 -79.09 -6.24 -15.68
CA VAL A 128 -80.03 -7.30 -15.33
C VAL A 128 -80.72 -7.72 -16.58
N VAL A 129 -80.45 -8.92 -17.05
CA VAL A 129 -80.99 -9.47 -18.33
C VAL A 129 -82.10 -10.55 -18.13
N SER A 130 -83.12 -10.50 -18.98
CA SER A 130 -84.14 -11.51 -18.98
C SER A 130 -83.68 -12.83 -19.58
N ARG A 131 -84.05 -13.95 -18.94
CA ARG A 131 -83.91 -15.26 -19.54
C ARG A 131 -85.29 -15.76 -20.01
N PRO A 132 -85.59 -16.04 -21.32
CA PRO A 132 -84.66 -16.49 -22.36
C PRO A 132 -84.35 -15.46 -23.46
N GLY A 133 -84.73 -14.18 -23.35
CA GLY A 133 -84.60 -13.22 -24.44
C GLY A 133 -83.37 -12.37 -24.53
N ASN A 134 -82.49 -12.37 -23.52
CA ASN A 134 -81.32 -11.54 -23.40
C ASN A 134 -81.56 -10.01 -23.51
N GLU A 135 -82.83 -9.58 -23.22
CA GLU A 135 -83.21 -8.16 -23.15
C GLU A 135 -82.78 -7.59 -21.78
N ILE A 136 -82.20 -6.38 -21.75
CA ILE A 136 -81.82 -5.68 -20.52
C ILE A 136 -83.12 -5.19 -19.88
N LEU A 137 -83.47 -5.74 -18.69
CA LEU A 137 -84.62 -5.33 -17.88
C LEU A 137 -84.32 -4.12 -17.00
N GLY A 138 -83.04 -3.83 -16.80
CA GLY A 138 -82.58 -2.74 -15.95
C GLY A 138 -81.14 -2.96 -15.50
N TYR A 139 -80.74 -2.18 -14.51
CA TYR A 139 -79.30 -2.15 -13.98
C TYR A 139 -79.30 -2.32 -12.47
N LEU A 140 -78.40 -3.11 -11.98
CA LEU A 140 -78.02 -3.21 -10.56
C LEU A 140 -76.77 -2.41 -10.32
N GLN A 141 -76.82 -1.35 -9.49
CA GLN A 141 -75.68 -0.57 -9.08
C GLN A 141 -75.38 -0.80 -7.61
N LEU A 142 -74.14 -1.21 -7.34
CA LEU A 142 -73.58 -1.33 -5.97
C LEU A 142 -72.49 -0.34 -5.76
N GLY A 143 -72.55 0.39 -4.65
CA GLY A 143 -71.56 1.38 -4.32
C GLY A 143 -70.97 1.19 -2.91
N THR A 144 -69.70 1.33 -2.77
CA THR A 144 -69.02 1.34 -1.46
C THR A 144 -68.13 2.58 -1.36
N SER A 145 -68.25 3.26 -0.22
CA SER A 145 -67.39 4.43 0.07
C SER A 145 -65.92 4.07 0.22
N LEU A 146 -65.07 4.80 -0.46
CA LEU A 146 -63.61 4.70 -0.34
C LEU A 146 -63.05 5.49 0.86
N ALA A 147 -63.89 6.21 1.60
CA ALA A 147 -63.42 7.06 2.72
C ALA A 147 -62.57 6.30 3.76
N THR A 148 -62.89 5.01 4.02
CA THR A 148 -62.08 4.20 4.93
C THR A 148 -60.71 3.83 4.32
N VAL A 149 -60.65 3.56 3.01
CA VAL A 149 -59.44 3.31 2.27
C VAL A 149 -58.54 4.53 2.27
N ASP A 150 -59.15 5.72 1.99
CA ASP A 150 -58.42 6.98 1.97
C ASP A 150 -57.87 7.33 3.37
N LEU A 151 -58.64 7.11 4.42
CA LEU A 151 -58.15 7.32 5.79
C LEU A 151 -56.99 6.41 6.13
N VAL A 152 -57.06 5.12 5.77
CA VAL A 152 -56.01 4.13 6.03
C VAL A 152 -54.73 4.47 5.23
N THR A 153 -54.89 4.78 3.93
CA THR A 153 -53.74 5.12 3.05
C THR A 153 -53.09 6.45 3.43
N GLN A 154 -53.87 7.47 3.81
CA GLN A 154 -53.34 8.75 4.34
C GLN A 154 -52.63 8.53 5.66
N THR A 155 -53.19 7.76 6.58
CA THR A 155 -52.53 7.45 7.86
C THR A 155 -51.20 6.69 7.63
N LEU A 156 -51.18 5.73 6.72
CA LEU A 156 -49.99 5.01 6.33
C LEU A 156 -48.92 5.95 5.75
N LEU A 157 -49.33 6.87 4.84
CA LEU A 157 -48.41 7.81 4.22
C LEU A 157 -47.75 8.72 5.29
N VAL A 158 -48.51 9.23 6.24
CA VAL A 158 -47.98 10.05 7.34
C VAL A 158 -47.00 9.22 8.21
N MET A 159 -47.37 7.99 8.55
CA MET A 159 -46.48 7.08 9.32
C MET A 159 -45.18 6.78 8.58
N LEU A 160 -45.24 6.50 7.27
CA LEU A 160 -44.08 6.27 6.42
C LEU A 160 -43.15 7.51 6.40
N LEU A 161 -43.72 8.70 6.14
CA LEU A 161 -42.94 9.94 6.10
C LEU A 161 -42.23 10.24 7.43
N ILE A 162 -42.92 10.06 8.55
CA ILE A 162 -42.32 10.27 9.88
C ILE A 162 -41.23 9.23 10.15
N GLY A 163 -41.53 7.96 9.85
CA GLY A 163 -40.60 6.85 10.04
C GLY A 163 -39.34 6.99 9.20
N GLU A 164 -39.49 7.37 7.92
CA GLU A 164 -38.37 7.63 7.00
C GLU A 164 -37.51 8.80 7.46
N LEU A 165 -38.11 9.90 7.89
CA LEU A 165 -37.39 11.06 8.39
C LEU A 165 -36.59 10.71 9.65
N LEU A 166 -37.18 9.98 10.59
CA LEU A 166 -36.52 9.55 11.81
C LEU A 166 -35.35 8.62 11.49
N ALA A 167 -35.56 7.63 10.59
CA ALA A 167 -34.53 6.72 10.16
C ALA A 167 -33.35 7.44 9.52
N LEU A 168 -33.60 8.46 8.68
CA LEU A 168 -32.56 9.28 8.06
C LEU A 168 -31.74 10.08 9.09
N ILE A 169 -32.41 10.67 10.08
CA ILE A 169 -31.71 11.40 11.16
C ILE A 169 -30.80 10.46 11.96
N VAL A 170 -31.32 9.29 12.37
CA VAL A 170 -30.53 8.31 13.12
C VAL A 170 -29.36 7.80 12.28
N ALA A 171 -29.59 7.47 11.01
CA ALA A 171 -28.54 7.02 10.11
C ALA A 171 -27.47 8.08 9.87
N ALA A 172 -27.84 9.34 9.74
CA ALA A 172 -26.88 10.46 9.61
C ALA A 172 -26.00 10.59 10.86
N ILE A 173 -26.58 10.50 12.05
CA ILE A 173 -25.83 10.57 13.33
C ILE A 173 -24.86 9.39 13.45
N ILE A 174 -25.38 8.17 13.30
CA ILE A 174 -24.55 6.97 13.40
C ILE A 174 -23.45 6.97 12.34
N GLY A 175 -23.78 7.27 11.09
CA GLY A 175 -22.82 7.35 9.99
C GLY A 175 -21.73 8.38 10.25
N TYR A 176 -22.08 9.55 10.82
CA TYR A 176 -21.11 10.56 11.19
C TYR A 176 -20.16 10.09 12.31
N LEU A 177 -20.65 9.40 13.32
CA LEU A 177 -19.84 8.86 14.42
C LEU A 177 -18.90 7.74 13.93
N VAL A 178 -19.44 6.80 13.16
CA VAL A 178 -18.67 5.67 12.62
C VAL A 178 -17.59 6.13 11.64
N ALA A 179 -17.94 7.04 10.71
CA ALA A 179 -16.97 7.62 9.79
C ALA A 179 -15.87 8.39 10.53
N GLY A 180 -16.20 9.08 11.63
CA GLY A 180 -15.22 9.76 12.48
C GLY A 180 -14.25 8.80 13.15
N ALA A 181 -14.74 7.72 13.72
CA ALA A 181 -13.91 6.71 14.37
C ALA A 181 -13.00 5.98 13.37
N ALA A 182 -13.54 5.63 12.19
CA ALA A 182 -12.80 4.92 11.15
C ALA A 182 -11.69 5.79 10.49
N LEU A 183 -11.89 7.11 10.40
CA LEU A 183 -10.93 8.03 9.75
C LEU A 183 -9.95 8.69 10.74
N SER A 184 -10.16 8.57 12.05
CA SER A 184 -9.27 9.14 13.08
C SER A 184 -7.79 8.73 12.94
N PRO A 185 -7.43 7.48 12.59
CA PRO A 185 -6.02 7.10 12.40
C PRO A 185 -5.36 7.82 11.21
N LEU A 186 -6.10 8.13 10.15
CA LEU A 186 -5.58 8.90 9.00
C LEU A 186 -5.22 10.35 9.37
N ASP A 187 -6.00 10.96 10.26
CA ASP A 187 -5.70 12.29 10.78
C ASP A 187 -4.37 12.26 11.58
N GLN A 188 -4.14 11.20 12.38
CA GLN A 188 -2.88 11.01 13.11
C GLN A 188 -1.68 10.80 12.20
N VAL A 189 -1.82 10.02 11.10
CA VAL A 189 -0.78 9.88 10.07
C VAL A 189 -0.43 11.24 9.48
N THR A 190 -1.44 12.02 9.11
CA THR A 190 -1.26 13.34 8.51
C THR A 190 -0.57 14.31 9.49
N GLU A 191 -1.00 14.35 10.73
CA GLU A 191 -0.42 15.20 11.76
C GLU A 191 1.04 14.83 12.05
N THR A 192 1.34 13.54 12.17
CA THR A 192 2.70 13.05 12.39
C THR A 192 3.61 13.39 11.20
N ALA A 193 3.13 13.23 9.96
CA ALA A 193 3.88 13.60 8.76
C ALA A 193 4.19 15.11 8.71
N ILE A 194 3.22 15.96 9.04
CA ILE A 194 3.42 17.42 9.14
C ILE A 194 4.45 17.77 10.24
N GLN A 195 4.38 17.12 11.38
CA GLN A 195 5.30 17.35 12.49
C GLN A 195 6.73 16.92 12.17
N ILE A 196 6.92 15.81 11.43
CA ILE A 196 8.24 15.37 10.93
C ILE A 196 8.82 16.45 9.99
N THR A 197 8.01 16.93 9.03
CA THR A 197 8.47 17.94 8.05
C THR A 197 8.80 19.29 8.71
N SER A 198 8.09 19.67 9.78
CA SER A 198 8.27 20.98 10.43
C SER A 198 9.42 21.03 11.44
N LYS A 199 9.83 19.89 12.01
CA LYS A 199 10.81 19.80 13.10
C LYS A 199 12.07 19.00 12.75
N ASP A 200 12.18 18.48 11.53
CA ASP A 200 13.28 17.59 11.08
C ASP A 200 13.51 16.38 12.02
N ASP A 201 12.46 15.93 12.71
CA ASP A 201 12.52 14.86 13.70
C ASP A 201 12.02 13.54 13.08
N LEU A 202 12.95 12.81 12.47
CA LEU A 202 12.66 11.50 11.85
C LEU A 202 12.45 10.36 12.85
N SER A 203 12.67 10.60 14.16
CA SER A 203 12.51 9.56 15.19
C SER A 203 11.05 9.29 15.56
N ARG A 204 10.14 10.17 15.15
CA ARG A 204 8.72 10.05 15.45
C ARG A 204 8.09 8.87 14.73
N ARG A 205 7.22 8.18 15.45
CA ARG A 205 6.43 7.06 14.92
C ARG A 205 4.96 7.28 15.22
N ILE A 206 4.11 6.74 14.34
CA ILE A 206 2.67 6.69 14.59
C ILE A 206 2.44 5.58 15.62
N PRO A 207 1.78 5.89 16.76
CA PRO A 207 1.54 4.88 17.80
C PRO A 207 0.66 3.75 17.22
N HIS A 208 1.04 2.52 17.54
CA HIS A 208 0.27 1.34 17.18
C HIS A 208 -1.00 1.29 18.07
N LEU A 209 -2.11 1.71 17.53
CA LEU A 209 -3.43 1.53 18.15
C LEU A 209 -3.80 0.05 17.99
N GLY A 210 -3.45 -0.74 19.00
CA GLY A 210 -3.49 -2.20 19.02
C GLY A 210 -4.73 -2.81 18.37
N ARG A 211 -4.55 -3.91 17.62
CA ARG A 211 -5.52 -4.80 17.00
C ARG A 211 -6.03 -4.48 15.59
N GLN A 212 -5.64 -3.43 14.93
CA GLN A 212 -6.05 -3.23 13.54
C GLN A 212 -5.18 -4.10 12.61
N LYS A 213 -5.70 -5.28 12.26
CA LYS A 213 -5.22 -6.09 11.12
C LYS A 213 -5.92 -5.66 9.82
N ASP A 214 -6.31 -4.40 9.74
CA ASP A 214 -6.97 -3.79 8.58
C ASP A 214 -5.97 -3.02 7.70
N GLU A 215 -6.49 -2.44 6.64
CA GLU A 215 -5.71 -1.68 5.65
C GLU A 215 -5.01 -0.47 6.28
N VAL A 216 -5.63 0.14 7.29
CA VAL A 216 -5.08 1.29 8.02
C VAL A 216 -3.90 0.86 8.89
N GLY A 217 -4.00 -0.28 9.58
CA GLY A 217 -2.91 -0.87 10.33
C GLY A 217 -1.71 -1.20 9.45
N SER A 218 -1.95 -1.75 8.25
CA SER A 218 -0.91 -2.03 7.25
C SER A 218 -0.24 -0.75 6.75
N LEU A 219 -1.00 0.32 6.53
CA LEU A 219 -0.47 1.64 6.15
C LEU A 219 0.44 2.23 7.23
N ILE A 220 0.02 2.18 8.49
CA ILE A 220 0.82 2.65 9.64
C ILE A 220 2.13 1.87 9.73
N GLN A 221 2.08 0.55 9.55
CA GLN A 221 3.26 -0.31 9.58
C GLN A 221 4.25 0.03 8.46
N ALA A 222 3.76 0.18 7.22
CA ALA A 222 4.56 0.57 6.07
C ALA A 222 5.17 1.97 6.24
N PHE A 223 4.41 2.93 6.77
CA PHE A 223 4.89 4.27 7.07
C PHE A 223 6.01 4.24 8.13
N ASN A 224 5.80 3.55 9.26
CA ASN A 224 6.81 3.46 10.32
C ASN A 224 8.09 2.77 9.84
N ALA A 225 7.98 1.70 9.03
CA ALA A 225 9.14 1.03 8.43
C ALA A 225 9.90 1.96 7.47
N THR A 226 9.19 2.79 6.69
CA THR A 226 9.81 3.80 5.81
C THR A 226 10.54 4.86 6.61
N MET A 227 9.95 5.34 7.72
CA MET A 227 10.58 6.31 8.61
C MET A 227 11.82 5.75 9.31
N GLU A 228 11.80 4.50 9.74
CA GLU A 228 12.96 3.82 10.32
C GLU A 228 14.12 3.74 9.33
N ARG A 229 13.82 3.38 8.08
CA ARG A 229 14.82 3.36 7.01
C ARG A 229 15.40 4.74 6.72
N LEU A 230 14.53 5.77 6.65
CA LEU A 230 14.97 7.16 6.43
C LEU A 230 15.84 7.68 7.57
N GLU A 231 15.44 7.43 8.82
CA GLU A 231 16.21 7.80 10.00
C GLU A 231 17.60 7.13 9.99
N GLY A 232 17.64 5.82 9.68
CA GLY A 232 18.91 5.09 9.53
C GLY A 232 19.82 5.69 8.47
N LEU A 233 19.28 6.01 7.29
CA LEU A 233 20.03 6.66 6.20
C LEU A 233 20.53 8.06 6.62
N PHE A 234 19.67 8.87 7.24
CA PHE A 234 20.02 10.22 7.69
C PHE A 234 21.10 10.20 8.77
N ASN A 235 21.00 9.31 9.74
CA ASN A 235 21.99 9.16 10.80
C ASN A 235 23.35 8.68 10.23
N THR A 236 23.32 7.76 9.25
CA THR A 236 24.54 7.33 8.55
C THR A 236 25.17 8.48 7.78
N GLN A 237 24.37 9.28 7.07
CA GLN A 237 24.87 10.45 6.34
C GLN A 237 25.43 11.53 7.28
N LYS A 238 24.76 11.79 8.41
CA LYS A 238 25.23 12.75 9.42
C LYS A 238 26.56 12.32 10.03
N ARG A 239 26.72 11.03 10.34
CA ARG A 239 27.98 10.47 10.85
C ARG A 239 29.08 10.62 9.80
N PHE A 240 28.81 10.26 8.55
CA PHE A 240 29.74 10.42 7.44
C PHE A 240 30.25 11.86 7.30
N LEU A 241 29.37 12.87 7.33
CA LEU A 241 29.76 14.28 7.25
C LEU A 241 30.60 14.73 8.44
N ALA A 242 30.31 14.22 9.64
CA ALA A 242 31.11 14.50 10.84
C ALA A 242 32.51 13.90 10.70
N ASP A 243 32.62 12.64 10.26
CA ASP A 243 33.90 11.94 10.08
C ASP A 243 34.77 12.62 9.01
N VAL A 244 34.18 12.97 7.84
CA VAL A 244 34.86 13.75 6.80
C VAL A 244 35.40 15.07 7.36
N SER A 245 34.56 15.77 8.14
CA SER A 245 34.96 17.06 8.73
C SER A 245 36.16 16.91 9.71
N HIS A 246 36.16 15.82 10.48
CA HIS A 246 37.25 15.50 11.38
C HIS A 246 38.54 15.15 10.64
N GLU A 247 38.45 14.26 9.63
CA GLU A 247 39.63 13.81 8.84
C GLU A 247 40.22 14.91 7.95
N LEU A 248 39.44 15.90 7.54
CA LEU A 248 39.94 17.08 6.83
C LEU A 248 40.59 18.13 7.79
N ARG A 249 40.03 18.27 8.99
CA ARG A 249 40.50 19.29 9.94
C ARG A 249 41.93 19.03 10.43
N THR A 250 42.27 17.79 10.70
CA THR A 250 43.59 17.39 11.25
C THR A 250 44.72 17.78 10.32
N PRO A 251 44.79 17.37 9.01
CA PRO A 251 45.87 17.76 8.12
C PRO A 251 45.90 19.27 7.85
N LEU A 252 44.74 19.94 7.74
CA LEU A 252 44.68 21.38 7.57
C LEU A 252 45.29 22.14 8.77
N THR A 253 45.07 21.63 9.99
CA THR A 253 45.68 22.20 11.20
C THR A 253 47.20 22.01 11.20
N ALA A 254 47.68 20.82 10.75
CA ALA A 254 49.12 20.57 10.63
C ALA A 254 49.77 21.48 9.58
N ILE A 255 49.19 21.61 8.40
CA ILE A 255 49.65 22.54 7.35
C ILE A 255 49.71 23.95 7.88
N ARG A 256 48.63 24.44 8.52
CA ARG A 256 48.58 25.78 9.10
C ARG A 256 49.66 25.98 10.14
N GLY A 257 49.85 25.00 11.03
CA GLY A 257 50.91 25.07 12.05
C GLY A 257 52.33 25.23 11.46
N ASN A 258 52.64 24.43 10.41
CA ASN A 258 53.95 24.56 9.73
C ASN A 258 54.09 25.91 8.98
N VAL A 259 53.06 26.39 8.32
CA VAL A 259 53.04 27.70 7.67
C VAL A 259 53.23 28.83 8.70
N ASP A 260 52.56 28.75 9.86
CA ASP A 260 52.72 29.75 10.94
C ASP A 260 54.13 29.72 11.54
N LEU A 261 54.79 28.56 11.65
CA LEU A 261 56.18 28.40 12.04
C LEU A 261 57.12 29.07 11.03
N ILE A 262 57.00 28.79 9.74
CA ILE A 262 57.76 29.41 8.66
C ILE A 262 57.61 30.93 8.70
N ARG A 263 56.39 31.43 8.88
CA ARG A 263 56.12 32.89 8.97
C ARG A 263 56.79 33.54 10.21
N LYS A 264 56.76 32.83 11.34
CA LYS A 264 57.33 33.37 12.62
C LYS A 264 58.83 33.40 12.62
N PHE A 265 59.46 32.38 12.05
CA PHE A 265 60.95 32.28 12.07
C PHE A 265 61.63 32.83 10.80
N GLY A 266 60.82 33.10 9.73
CA GLY A 266 61.33 33.64 8.48
C GLY A 266 62.16 32.67 7.65
N VAL A 267 62.19 31.39 8.03
CA VAL A 267 63.01 30.36 7.36
C VAL A 267 62.02 29.19 7.01
N ALA A 268 61.97 28.84 5.72
CA ALA A 268 61.33 27.65 5.26
C ALA A 268 62.34 26.50 5.30
N ASP A 269 62.39 25.76 6.39
CA ASP A 269 63.19 24.56 6.48
C ASP A 269 62.59 23.40 5.65
N GLU A 270 63.44 22.53 5.18
CA GLU A 270 63.05 21.41 4.30
C GLU A 270 62.06 20.46 5.01
N GLU A 271 62.22 20.28 6.32
CA GLU A 271 61.32 19.45 7.15
C GLU A 271 59.89 20.01 7.20
N SER A 272 59.70 21.32 7.34
CA SER A 272 58.39 21.98 7.33
C SER A 272 57.74 21.92 5.94
N LEU A 273 58.55 22.08 4.88
CA LEU A 273 58.04 21.97 3.49
C LEU A 273 57.62 20.54 3.14
N ASP A 274 58.41 19.55 3.54
CA ASP A 274 58.10 18.14 3.35
C ASP A 274 56.87 17.73 4.15
N ALA A 275 56.73 18.22 5.36
CA ALA A 275 55.53 17.98 6.17
C ALA A 275 54.24 18.57 5.51
N ILE A 276 54.33 19.79 4.99
CA ILE A 276 53.22 20.41 4.25
C ILE A 276 52.88 19.60 2.99
N SER A 277 53.90 19.22 2.19
CA SER A 277 53.70 18.42 0.96
C SER A 277 53.05 17.10 1.26
N SER A 278 53.54 16.39 2.28
CA SER A 278 52.95 15.10 2.72
C SER A 278 51.49 15.21 3.14
N GLU A 279 51.09 16.28 3.85
CA GLU A 279 49.71 16.49 4.24
C GLU A 279 48.81 16.91 3.06
N VAL A 280 49.33 17.65 2.08
CA VAL A 280 48.61 17.97 0.84
C VAL A 280 48.38 16.70 0.02
N ASP A 281 49.35 15.80 -0.11
CA ASP A 281 49.20 14.52 -0.80
C ASP A 281 48.20 13.61 -0.09
N ARG A 282 48.22 13.62 1.25
CA ARG A 282 47.21 12.90 2.06
C ARG A 282 45.81 13.42 1.84
N LEU A 283 45.61 14.75 1.83
CA LEU A 283 44.32 15.37 1.53
C LEU A 283 43.83 15.04 0.12
N THR A 284 44.73 15.04 -0.85
CA THR A 284 44.42 14.74 -2.25
C THR A 284 43.93 13.28 -2.38
N ARG A 285 44.60 12.35 -1.69
CA ARG A 285 44.15 10.95 -1.63
C ARG A 285 42.76 10.82 -0.97
N LEU A 286 42.58 11.47 0.20
CA LEU A 286 41.31 11.45 0.92
C LEU A 286 40.15 11.97 0.07
N VAL A 287 40.33 13.11 -0.62
CA VAL A 287 39.29 13.68 -1.50
C VAL A 287 38.97 12.73 -2.66
N ARG A 288 40.01 12.12 -3.27
CA ARG A 288 39.79 11.11 -4.35
C ARG A 288 39.01 9.92 -3.86
N ASP A 289 39.34 9.41 -2.68
CA ASP A 289 38.66 8.24 -2.08
C ASP A 289 37.20 8.57 -1.72
N LEU A 290 36.94 9.78 -1.20
CA LEU A 290 35.56 10.24 -0.93
C LEU A 290 34.74 10.39 -2.19
N LEU A 291 35.31 10.97 -3.27
CA LEU A 291 34.61 11.10 -4.55
C LEU A 291 34.29 9.72 -5.16
N LEU A 292 35.24 8.79 -5.04
CA LEU A 292 35.03 7.41 -5.49
C LEU A 292 33.87 6.74 -4.73
N LEU A 293 33.85 6.83 -3.41
CA LEU A 293 32.77 6.29 -2.59
C LEU A 293 31.43 6.96 -2.90
N ALA A 294 31.39 8.29 -3.08
CA ALA A 294 30.16 9.00 -3.42
C ALA A 294 29.59 8.61 -4.81
N GLN A 295 30.48 8.43 -5.81
CA GLN A 295 30.07 7.94 -7.13
C GLN A 295 29.59 6.49 -7.06
N ALA A 296 30.26 5.69 -6.26
CA ALA A 296 29.97 4.31 -5.99
C ALA A 296 28.55 4.11 -5.44
N GLU A 297 28.18 4.87 -4.41
CA GLU A 297 26.86 4.79 -3.79
C GLU A 297 25.70 5.18 -4.71
N THR A 298 25.97 6.11 -5.61
CA THR A 298 24.93 6.53 -6.58
C THR A 298 24.82 5.59 -7.77
N GLY A 299 25.65 4.52 -7.84
CA GLY A 299 25.69 3.59 -8.99
C GLY A 299 26.20 4.24 -10.27
N LYS A 300 26.83 5.43 -10.17
CA LYS A 300 27.29 6.23 -11.33
C LYS A 300 28.77 6.02 -11.66
N LEU A 301 29.49 5.17 -10.91
CA LEU A 301 30.87 4.88 -11.23
C LEU A 301 30.91 3.93 -12.44
N PRO A 302 31.35 4.38 -13.63
CA PRO A 302 31.53 3.48 -14.75
C PRO A 302 32.72 2.57 -14.45
N LEU A 303 32.48 1.27 -14.34
CA LEU A 303 33.53 0.27 -14.28
C LEU A 303 33.72 -0.30 -15.69
N SER A 304 34.96 -0.36 -16.18
CA SER A 304 35.26 -1.12 -17.37
C SER A 304 35.09 -2.62 -17.08
N ARG A 305 34.71 -3.37 -18.13
CA ARG A 305 34.55 -4.82 -18.04
C ARG A 305 35.41 -5.47 -19.12
N ASP A 306 36.70 -5.45 -18.85
CA ASP A 306 37.70 -6.04 -19.71
C ASP A 306 38.25 -7.33 -19.09
N PRO A 307 38.79 -8.28 -19.87
CA PRO A 307 39.51 -9.40 -19.32
C PRO A 307 40.76 -8.94 -18.58
N VAL A 308 40.88 -9.29 -17.31
CA VAL A 308 42.01 -8.94 -16.43
C VAL A 308 42.74 -10.19 -15.99
N GLU A 309 44.07 -10.23 -16.25
CA GLU A 309 44.99 -11.28 -15.78
C GLU A 309 45.38 -10.97 -14.32
N LEU A 310 44.89 -11.77 -13.40
CA LEU A 310 45.08 -11.54 -11.95
C LEU A 310 46.52 -11.88 -11.48
N ASP A 311 47.14 -12.84 -12.07
CA ASP A 311 48.58 -13.20 -11.86
C ASP A 311 49.48 -11.99 -12.20
N THR A 312 49.33 -11.42 -13.38
CA THR A 312 50.05 -10.20 -13.80
C THR A 312 49.78 -9.05 -12.86
N LEU A 313 48.52 -8.85 -12.49
CA LEU A 313 48.09 -7.78 -11.53
C LEU A 313 48.74 -8.00 -10.16
N MET A 314 48.73 -9.21 -9.65
CA MET A 314 49.33 -9.56 -8.36
C MET A 314 50.86 -9.31 -8.36
N LEU A 315 51.55 -9.68 -9.43
CA LEU A 315 52.99 -9.43 -9.58
C LEU A 315 53.32 -7.91 -9.58
N GLU A 316 52.50 -7.07 -10.23
CA GLU A 316 52.68 -5.63 -10.17
C GLU A 316 52.49 -5.07 -8.74
N VAL A 317 51.46 -5.54 -8.03
CA VAL A 317 51.21 -5.11 -6.65
C VAL A 317 52.32 -5.63 -5.73
N PHE A 318 52.79 -6.84 -5.92
CA PHE A 318 53.93 -7.39 -5.17
C PHE A 318 55.21 -6.55 -5.32
N ARG A 319 55.56 -6.11 -6.55
CA ARG A 319 56.70 -5.19 -6.75
C ARG A 319 56.51 -3.88 -6.02
N GLN A 320 55.32 -3.31 -6.02
CA GLN A 320 55.03 -2.07 -5.30
C GLN A 320 55.04 -2.30 -3.78
N ALA A 321 54.53 -3.42 -3.31
CA ALA A 321 54.56 -3.81 -1.90
C ALA A 321 55.98 -3.98 -1.38
N LYS A 322 56.88 -4.56 -2.15
CA LYS A 322 58.33 -4.66 -1.79
C LYS A 322 58.98 -3.31 -1.61
N VAL A 323 58.68 -2.35 -2.50
CA VAL A 323 59.23 -0.99 -2.37
C VAL A 323 58.69 -0.30 -1.11
N LEU A 324 57.39 -0.45 -0.82
CA LEU A 324 56.75 0.13 0.37
C LEU A 324 57.21 -0.52 1.67
N ALA A 325 57.45 -1.85 1.66
CA ALA A 325 57.91 -2.58 2.82
C ALA A 325 59.37 -2.26 3.20
N GLY A 326 60.18 -1.91 2.20
CA GLY A 326 61.62 -1.71 2.38
C GLY A 326 62.32 -2.94 2.98
N GLU A 327 63.18 -2.73 3.99
CA GLU A 327 63.80 -3.81 4.76
C GLU A 327 62.99 -4.22 6.00
N ARG A 328 61.87 -3.51 6.27
CA ARG A 328 61.06 -3.70 7.50
C ARG A 328 60.25 -5.00 7.49
N ILE A 329 59.68 -5.35 6.35
CA ILE A 329 58.76 -6.50 6.23
C ILE A 329 59.16 -7.33 5.01
N ASN A 330 59.15 -8.67 5.19
CA ASN A 330 59.44 -9.59 4.10
C ASN A 330 58.16 -9.90 3.28
N VAL A 331 58.07 -9.38 2.05
CA VAL A 331 56.93 -9.66 1.16
C VAL A 331 57.26 -10.84 0.27
N ARG A 332 56.38 -11.86 0.28
CA ARG A 332 56.52 -13.08 -0.51
C ARG A 332 55.32 -13.39 -1.36
N ILE A 333 55.53 -14.13 -2.45
CA ILE A 333 54.47 -14.75 -3.24
C ILE A 333 54.37 -16.21 -2.79
N GLY A 334 53.11 -16.66 -2.55
CA GLY A 334 52.79 -18.05 -2.34
C GLY A 334 52.36 -18.71 -3.65
N ASN A 335 51.22 -19.42 -3.66
CA ASN A 335 50.69 -20.03 -4.87
C ASN A 335 50.28 -18.94 -5.88
N GLU A 336 50.59 -19.20 -7.16
CA GLU A 336 50.39 -18.27 -8.26
C GLU A 336 49.71 -18.99 -9.43
N ASP A 337 48.42 -19.31 -9.27
CA ASP A 337 47.62 -19.82 -10.36
C ASP A 337 47.37 -18.73 -11.42
N GLN A 338 47.28 -19.13 -12.70
CA GLN A 338 46.93 -18.19 -13.76
C GLN A 338 45.39 -18.07 -13.82
N ALA A 339 44.88 -16.88 -13.57
CA ALA A 339 43.44 -16.63 -13.51
C ALA A 339 43.04 -15.38 -14.24
N ARG A 340 41.96 -15.42 -15.02
CA ARG A 340 41.34 -14.26 -15.68
C ARG A 340 39.94 -14.02 -15.16
N VAL A 341 39.64 -12.75 -14.93
CA VAL A 341 38.33 -12.25 -14.51
C VAL A 341 37.87 -11.12 -15.40
N GLU A 342 36.56 -10.87 -15.48
CA GLU A 342 36.01 -9.70 -16.12
C GLU A 342 35.98 -8.54 -15.15
N GLY A 343 36.64 -7.40 -15.46
CA GLY A 343 36.64 -6.27 -14.55
C GLY A 343 37.46 -5.08 -15.00
N ASP A 344 37.49 -4.06 -14.13
CA ASP A 344 38.29 -2.86 -14.27
C ASP A 344 39.66 -3.09 -13.59
N ARG A 345 40.69 -3.18 -14.45
CA ARG A 345 42.07 -3.51 -14.01
C ARG A 345 42.60 -2.53 -12.95
N ASP A 346 42.38 -1.23 -13.14
CA ASP A 346 42.90 -0.21 -12.22
C ASP A 346 42.17 -0.28 -10.89
N ARG A 347 40.87 -0.57 -10.88
CA ARG A 347 40.08 -0.76 -9.68
C ARG A 347 40.44 -2.05 -8.94
N LEU A 348 40.63 -3.16 -9.64
CA LEU A 348 41.09 -4.41 -9.02
C LEU A 348 42.50 -4.26 -8.45
N LYS A 349 43.39 -3.53 -9.13
CA LYS A 349 44.69 -3.14 -8.60
C LYS A 349 44.57 -2.34 -7.31
N GLN A 350 43.65 -1.38 -7.26
CA GLN A 350 43.38 -0.56 -6.07
C GLN A 350 42.88 -1.43 -4.90
N VAL A 351 42.02 -2.45 -5.16
CA VAL A 351 41.59 -3.41 -4.13
C VAL A 351 42.78 -4.09 -3.48
N LEU A 352 43.62 -4.68 -4.32
CA LEU A 352 44.77 -5.46 -3.82
C LEU A 352 45.78 -4.56 -3.09
N LEU A 353 46.06 -3.35 -3.61
CA LEU A 353 46.90 -2.36 -2.95
C LEU A 353 46.34 -1.92 -1.60
N ASN A 354 45.05 -1.72 -1.48
CA ASN A 354 44.43 -1.32 -0.20
C ASN A 354 44.57 -2.40 0.87
N VAL A 355 44.38 -3.68 0.48
CA VAL A 355 44.55 -4.80 1.40
C VAL A 355 45.99 -5.03 1.78
N VAL A 356 46.92 -4.96 0.81
CA VAL A 356 48.34 -5.11 1.05
C VAL A 356 48.90 -3.95 1.90
N ALA A 357 48.50 -2.72 1.63
CA ALA A 357 48.90 -1.57 2.44
C ALA A 357 48.45 -1.71 3.90
N ASN A 358 47.24 -2.23 4.13
CA ASN A 358 46.74 -2.53 5.47
C ASN A 358 47.58 -3.61 6.16
N ALA A 359 47.93 -4.69 5.46
CA ALA A 359 48.80 -5.75 5.97
C ALA A 359 50.19 -5.18 6.36
N LEU A 360 50.81 -4.36 5.48
CA LEU A 360 52.10 -3.75 5.72
C LEU A 360 52.09 -2.69 6.86
N GLU A 361 50.95 -2.01 7.07
CA GLU A 361 50.81 -1.02 8.16
C GLU A 361 50.77 -1.70 9.53
N HIS A 362 50.15 -2.91 9.60
CA HIS A 362 49.90 -3.58 10.87
C HIS A 362 50.88 -4.72 11.17
N ALA A 363 51.65 -5.18 10.19
CA ALA A 363 52.65 -6.23 10.36
C ALA A 363 53.85 -5.71 11.20
N PRO A 364 54.31 -6.50 12.19
CA PRO A 364 55.51 -6.15 12.97
C PRO A 364 56.78 -6.11 12.09
N ASP A 365 57.79 -5.39 12.57
CA ASP A 365 59.12 -5.36 11.90
C ASP A 365 59.75 -6.79 11.90
N GLY A 366 60.26 -7.18 10.76
CA GLY A 366 60.80 -8.52 10.55
C GLY A 366 59.86 -9.64 10.23
N SER A 367 58.52 -9.31 10.22
CA SER A 367 57.46 -10.31 9.87
C SER A 367 57.30 -10.51 8.36
N GLU A 368 56.48 -11.47 8.00
CA GLU A 368 56.16 -11.81 6.60
C GLU A 368 54.76 -11.35 6.20
N VAL A 369 54.64 -10.77 4.99
CA VAL A 369 53.33 -10.59 4.30
C VAL A 369 53.32 -11.43 3.03
N ARG A 370 52.37 -12.33 2.91
CA ARG A 370 52.27 -13.28 1.81
C ARG A 370 51.07 -12.98 0.94
N LEU A 371 51.28 -12.91 -0.38
CA LEU A 371 50.25 -12.83 -1.41
C LEU A 371 50.14 -14.16 -2.10
N ALA A 372 48.94 -14.66 -2.35
CA ALA A 372 48.72 -15.85 -3.14
C ALA A 372 47.45 -15.70 -4.00
N LEU A 373 47.49 -16.38 -5.15
CA LEU A 373 46.37 -16.50 -6.07
C LEU A 373 46.05 -17.96 -6.27
N THR A 374 44.85 -18.40 -5.97
CA THR A 374 44.36 -19.75 -6.14
C THR A 374 43.02 -19.78 -6.82
N CYS A 375 42.75 -20.87 -7.55
CA CYS A 375 41.47 -21.10 -8.18
C CYS A 375 40.67 -22.16 -7.43
N GLU A 376 39.44 -21.86 -7.05
CA GLU A 376 38.51 -22.82 -6.44
C GLU A 376 37.15 -22.80 -7.15
N GLY A 377 36.88 -23.84 -7.93
CA GLY A 377 35.63 -23.91 -8.71
C GLY A 377 35.52 -22.78 -9.74
N GLN A 378 34.53 -21.91 -9.57
CA GLN A 378 34.30 -20.75 -10.44
C GLN A 378 34.91 -19.43 -9.89
N TRP A 379 35.77 -19.51 -8.87
CA TRP A 379 36.32 -18.35 -8.18
C TRP A 379 37.84 -18.28 -8.26
N ALA A 380 38.34 -17.12 -8.63
CA ALA A 380 39.72 -16.75 -8.37
C ALA A 380 39.79 -16.15 -6.96
N LYS A 381 40.67 -16.66 -6.10
CA LYS A 381 40.89 -16.22 -4.74
C LYS A 381 42.28 -15.59 -4.60
N LEU A 382 42.30 -14.29 -4.38
CA LEU A 382 43.50 -13.54 -4.01
C LEU A 382 43.55 -13.45 -2.49
N SER A 383 44.52 -14.02 -1.86
CA SER A 383 44.76 -13.99 -0.42
C SER A 383 45.96 -13.11 -0.06
N VAL A 384 45.81 -12.33 1.00
CA VAL A 384 46.87 -11.55 1.63
C VAL A 384 46.92 -11.94 3.10
N VAL A 385 48.03 -12.52 3.52
CA VAL A 385 48.26 -13.01 4.88
C VAL A 385 49.34 -12.14 5.54
N ASP A 386 49.07 -11.66 6.74
CA ASP A 386 50.02 -10.93 7.57
C ASP A 386 50.16 -11.55 8.97
N GLU A 387 51.30 -11.39 9.59
CA GLU A 387 51.62 -11.81 10.96
C GLU A 387 51.40 -10.66 11.96
N GLY A 388 50.37 -9.85 11.73
CA GLY A 388 50.02 -8.73 12.57
C GLY A 388 49.39 -9.14 13.92
N PRO A 389 48.95 -8.15 14.72
CA PRO A 389 48.38 -8.40 16.06
C PRO A 389 47.00 -9.08 16.03
N GLY A 390 46.45 -9.34 14.86
CA GLY A 390 45.11 -9.86 14.69
C GLY A 390 43.98 -8.91 15.03
N ILE A 391 42.75 -9.29 14.70
CA ILE A 391 41.52 -8.51 14.86
C ILE A 391 40.55 -9.29 15.75
N PRO A 392 39.97 -8.68 16.80
CA PRO A 392 38.92 -9.31 17.61
C PRO A 392 37.69 -9.67 16.77
N GLU A 393 37.00 -10.75 17.14
CA GLU A 393 35.84 -11.27 16.39
C GLU A 393 34.68 -10.26 16.30
N ASP A 394 34.46 -9.46 17.35
CA ASP A 394 33.44 -8.41 17.42
C ASP A 394 33.75 -7.20 16.51
N GLU A 395 35.00 -7.07 16.06
CA GLU A 395 35.43 -6.00 15.16
C GLU A 395 35.44 -6.43 13.68
N LEU A 396 35.49 -7.72 13.37
CA LEU A 396 35.63 -8.24 11.99
C LEU A 396 34.56 -7.71 11.02
N SER A 397 33.33 -7.57 11.49
CA SER A 397 32.23 -7.02 10.66
C SER A 397 32.37 -5.50 10.41
N ARG A 398 33.09 -4.80 11.27
CA ARG A 398 33.21 -3.35 11.26
C ARG A 398 34.41 -2.80 10.49
N ILE A 399 35.42 -3.62 10.23
CA ILE A 399 36.64 -3.17 9.53
C ILE A 399 36.37 -2.68 8.08
N PHE A 400 35.24 -3.05 7.49
CA PHE A 400 34.79 -2.60 6.17
C PHE A 400 33.92 -1.34 6.25
N GLU A 401 33.58 -0.86 7.48
CA GLU A 401 32.90 0.42 7.65
C GLU A 401 33.85 1.59 7.31
N ARG A 402 33.30 2.67 6.82
CA ARG A 402 34.05 3.87 6.45
C ARG A 402 34.63 4.51 7.70
N PHE A 403 35.85 5.04 7.58
CA PHE A 403 36.57 5.69 8.68
C PHE A 403 36.77 4.82 9.91
N TYR A 404 36.48 3.51 9.82
CA TYR A 404 36.71 2.61 10.94
C TYR A 404 38.19 2.45 11.20
N ARG A 405 38.61 2.66 12.45
CA ARG A 405 39.96 2.46 12.95
C ARG A 405 39.89 1.97 14.39
N ARG A 406 40.65 0.94 14.71
CA ARG A 406 40.68 0.30 16.03
C ARG A 406 41.11 1.24 17.14
N ASP A 407 42.12 2.08 16.90
CA ASP A 407 42.69 3.01 17.89
C ASP A 407 43.07 4.34 17.23
N PRO A 408 42.24 5.39 17.35
CA PRO A 408 42.53 6.71 16.77
C PRO A 408 43.75 7.39 17.42
N SER A 409 44.16 6.97 18.64
CA SER A 409 45.15 7.64 19.44
C SER A 409 46.59 7.13 19.23
N ARG A 410 46.73 5.89 18.76
CA ARG A 410 48.05 5.22 18.67
C ARG A 410 48.89 5.58 17.45
N ASN A 411 48.28 6.08 16.39
CA ASN A 411 49.00 6.30 15.13
C ASN A 411 49.05 7.78 14.71
N ARG A 412 49.81 8.60 15.47
CA ARG A 412 50.46 9.83 14.93
C ARG A 412 51.71 9.50 14.10
N ILE A 413 51.86 8.26 13.64
CA ILE A 413 52.98 7.86 12.77
C ILE A 413 52.66 8.35 11.36
N LYS A 414 53.64 9.04 10.75
CA LYS A 414 53.58 9.56 9.38
C LYS A 414 53.09 8.44 8.42
N GLY A 415 51.90 8.60 7.82
CA GLY A 415 51.44 7.74 6.74
C GLY A 415 50.15 6.93 6.97
N ALA A 416 49.58 6.93 8.19
CA ALA A 416 48.36 6.16 8.48
C ALA A 416 47.16 6.61 7.61
N GLY A 417 46.51 5.65 6.93
CA GLY A 417 45.38 5.88 6.06
C GLY A 417 44.13 6.42 6.79
N ALA A 418 43.22 7.03 6.05
CA ALA A 418 41.98 7.64 6.58
C ALA A 418 40.92 6.59 6.96
N GLY A 419 41.20 5.29 6.96
CA GLY A 419 40.21 4.24 7.23
C GLY A 419 39.19 4.03 6.10
N LEU A 420 39.53 4.48 4.88
CA LEU A 420 38.67 4.30 3.70
C LEU A 420 39.11 3.13 2.80
N GLY A 421 40.36 2.67 2.89
CA GLY A 421 40.95 1.69 1.98
C GLY A 421 40.18 0.37 1.95
N LEU A 422 39.89 -0.24 3.11
CA LEU A 422 39.13 -1.51 3.18
C LEU A 422 37.67 -1.35 2.73
N SER A 423 37.03 -0.25 3.05
CA SER A 423 35.66 0.03 2.58
C SER A 423 35.60 0.21 1.06
N ILE A 424 36.61 0.83 0.45
CA ILE A 424 36.75 0.94 -1.00
C ILE A 424 37.02 -0.44 -1.61
N ALA A 425 37.92 -1.23 -1.03
CA ALA A 425 38.19 -2.59 -1.50
C ALA A 425 36.93 -3.46 -1.47
N TYR A 426 36.18 -3.43 -0.38
CA TYR A 426 34.91 -4.13 -0.26
C TYR A 426 33.91 -3.73 -1.35
N TRP A 427 33.73 -2.42 -1.54
CA TRP A 427 32.79 -1.88 -2.53
C TRP A 427 33.17 -2.30 -3.97
N ILE A 428 34.45 -2.13 -4.36
CA ILE A 428 34.92 -2.48 -5.70
C ILE A 428 34.73 -4.00 -5.94
N THR A 429 35.12 -4.84 -4.99
CA THR A 429 34.99 -6.30 -5.10
C THR A 429 33.55 -6.71 -5.31
N ARG A 430 32.62 -6.15 -4.53
CA ARG A 430 31.18 -6.42 -4.67
C ARG A 430 30.62 -6.02 -6.03
N HIS A 431 31.07 -4.91 -6.61
CA HIS A 431 30.62 -4.46 -7.93
C HIS A 431 31.24 -5.23 -9.10
N HIS A 432 32.27 -6.01 -8.83
CA HIS A 432 32.80 -7.01 -9.75
C HIS A 432 32.16 -8.42 -9.56
N GLY A 433 31.07 -8.50 -8.79
CA GLY A 433 30.38 -9.78 -8.53
C GLY A 433 31.13 -10.68 -7.53
N GLY A 434 32.15 -10.14 -6.88
CA GLY A 434 33.00 -10.86 -5.93
C GLY A 434 32.58 -10.69 -4.47
N ASP A 435 33.43 -11.24 -3.58
CA ASP A 435 33.31 -11.10 -2.12
C ASP A 435 34.69 -10.93 -1.50
N ILE A 436 34.77 -10.21 -0.37
CA ILE A 436 35.98 -10.11 0.44
C ILE A 436 35.70 -10.61 1.85
N LYS A 437 36.51 -11.55 2.30
CA LYS A 437 36.42 -12.16 3.62
C LYS A 437 37.68 -11.87 4.41
N VAL A 438 37.56 -11.86 5.73
CA VAL A 438 38.65 -11.72 6.68
C VAL A 438 38.58 -12.84 7.71
N GLU A 439 39.70 -13.46 7.95
CA GLU A 439 39.92 -14.45 9.00
C GLU A 439 41.08 -13.95 9.86
N SER A 440 40.86 -13.78 11.16
CA SER A 440 41.87 -13.24 12.04
C SER A 440 41.68 -13.74 13.46
N SER A 441 42.77 -13.99 14.15
CA SER A 441 42.82 -14.30 15.58
C SER A 441 43.85 -13.42 16.26
N ILE A 442 43.55 -12.98 17.49
CA ILE A 442 44.46 -12.11 18.23
C ILE A 442 45.82 -12.82 18.44
N GLY A 443 46.89 -12.22 17.95
CA GLY A 443 48.25 -12.73 18.06
C GLY A 443 48.67 -13.76 17.00
N GLU A 444 47.78 -14.14 16.08
CA GLU A 444 48.06 -15.10 15.01
C GLU A 444 48.16 -14.44 13.62
N GLY A 445 47.78 -13.18 13.50
CA GLY A 445 47.79 -12.44 12.25
C GLY A 445 46.40 -12.31 11.61
N THR A 446 46.39 -11.88 10.33
CA THR A 446 45.15 -11.68 9.57
C THR A 446 45.30 -12.22 8.15
N THR A 447 44.25 -12.86 7.66
CA THR A 447 44.11 -13.32 6.27
C THR A 447 42.91 -12.62 5.62
N PHE A 448 43.17 -11.82 4.60
CA PHE A 448 42.13 -11.30 3.71
C PHE A 448 42.05 -12.14 2.46
N THR A 449 40.84 -12.56 2.08
CA THR A 449 40.57 -13.35 0.87
C THR A 449 39.58 -12.61 -0.02
N ILE A 450 40.02 -12.19 -1.19
CA ILE A 450 39.24 -11.55 -2.24
C ILE A 450 38.84 -12.60 -3.24
N SER A 451 37.55 -12.90 -3.39
CA SER A 451 37.02 -13.89 -4.33
C SER A 451 36.36 -13.16 -5.50
N LEU A 452 36.80 -13.44 -6.73
CA LEU A 452 36.27 -12.87 -7.97
C LEU A 452 35.80 -14.00 -8.90
N PRO A 453 34.69 -13.81 -9.65
CA PRO A 453 34.23 -14.84 -10.59
C PRO A 453 35.20 -14.96 -11.75
N LEU A 454 35.61 -16.21 -12.05
CA LEU A 454 36.47 -16.53 -13.18
C LEU A 454 35.72 -16.34 -14.51
N LEU A 455 36.45 -15.89 -15.55
CA LEU A 455 35.99 -16.08 -16.91
C LEU A 455 36.00 -17.57 -17.26
N GLU A 456 34.94 -18.06 -17.95
CA GLU A 456 34.76 -19.50 -18.21
C GLU A 456 36.01 -20.13 -18.87
N GLY A 457 36.54 -21.18 -18.22
CA GLY A 457 37.65 -21.99 -18.70
C GLY A 457 39.06 -21.43 -18.47
N GLU A 458 39.21 -20.31 -17.76
CA GLU A 458 40.49 -19.59 -17.64
C GLU A 458 41.12 -19.67 -16.23
N CYS A 459 41.30 -20.86 -15.72
CA CYS A 459 42.23 -21.11 -14.58
C CYS A 459 43.23 -22.22 -14.93
N ARG A 460 44.52 -21.97 -14.69
CA ARG A 460 45.59 -22.98 -14.79
C ARG A 460 46.31 -23.03 -13.46
N PRO A 461 46.16 -24.13 -12.69
CA PRO A 461 46.93 -24.36 -11.46
C PRO A 461 48.41 -24.50 -11.75
N GLN A 462 49.25 -23.95 -10.89
CA GLN A 462 50.72 -23.99 -11.02
C GLN A 462 51.30 -25.37 -10.93
N GLU A 463 50.66 -26.34 -10.25
CA GLU A 463 51.14 -27.72 -10.06
C GLU A 463 51.28 -28.53 -11.35
N GLU A 464 50.66 -28.16 -12.48
CA GLU A 464 50.82 -28.90 -13.75
C GLU A 464 52.04 -28.51 -14.57
N GLU A 465 52.67 -27.33 -14.33
CA GLU A 465 53.87 -26.94 -15.08
C GLU A 465 55.17 -27.49 -14.46
N ASP A 466 55.26 -27.54 -13.13
CA ASP A 466 56.47 -28.05 -12.46
C ASP A 466 56.64 -29.57 -12.65
N LEU A 467 55.56 -30.33 -12.70
CA LEU A 467 55.64 -31.80 -12.98
C LEU A 467 56.01 -32.11 -14.44
N LYS A 468 55.57 -31.30 -15.40
CA LYS A 468 55.93 -31.47 -16.82
C LYS A 468 57.37 -31.07 -17.10
N SER A 469 57.89 -30.05 -16.44
CA SER A 469 59.27 -29.61 -16.59
C SER A 469 60.26 -30.59 -15.98
N ILE A 470 59.90 -31.26 -14.87
CA ILE A 470 60.74 -32.33 -14.24
C ILE A 470 60.68 -33.61 -15.06
N GLU A 471 59.55 -33.96 -15.68
CA GLU A 471 59.40 -35.15 -16.51
C GLU A 471 60.14 -35.05 -17.87
N ILE A 472 60.27 -33.83 -18.38
CA ILE A 472 61.03 -33.53 -19.61
C ILE A 472 62.54 -33.58 -19.31
N ALA A 473 63.00 -33.04 -18.17
CA ALA A 473 64.41 -33.08 -17.78
C ALA A 473 64.92 -34.50 -17.42
N SER A 474 64.00 -35.37 -16.94
CA SER A 474 64.33 -36.75 -16.63
C SER A 474 64.30 -37.72 -17.85
N LYS A 475 63.91 -37.28 -19.03
CA LYS A 475 63.92 -38.05 -20.29
C LYS A 475 65.07 -37.68 -21.23
N GLU A 476 65.86 -36.66 -20.86
CA GLU A 476 67.08 -36.26 -21.61
C GLU A 476 68.41 -36.72 -20.95
N GLU A 477 68.35 -37.38 -19.80
CA GLU A 477 69.49 -38.18 -19.26
C GLU A 477 69.28 -39.71 -19.56
#